data_e7d854e6a17d2b23fdb153ba30ce2098
#
_entry.id   e7d854e6a17d2b23fdb153ba30ce2098
#
_cell.length_a   1.000
_cell.length_b   1.000
_cell.length_c   1.000
_cell.angle_alpha   90.00
_cell.angle_beta   90.00
_cell.angle_gamma   90.00
#
_symmetry.space_group_name_H-M   'P 1'
#
loop_
_entity.id
_entity.type
_entity.pdbx_description
1 polymer ?
#
loop_
_entity_poly.entity_id
_entity_poly.type
_entity_poly.pdbx_seq_one_letter_code
_entity_poly.pdbx_strand_id
1 'polypeptide(L)'
;MALDGAFLYAVKRELNVLIGGRIDKIYQPSREEIIISMRTRQGGSKLLISASASSARIHITQMSVDNPMTPPMFCMLLRKHLGSGKLTAIRQDGLERIIYLDFECINELGDIVTVTLACEIMGKYSNIIVINNEGKIIDSIKRVDGDMSRERIVLPGMSYEFPPRDDRISFVDSDEKTIRSTAGNLKNAELSKALISAFEGISPVLAREWAYYAGKGKELNGAEMSSDEIDRLVFAILMSKKALIENDCCFTSVTNKEGLLKDFSFIRLNQYGNLMITKEHTSACELLDYFYAQRDRTARLKQRANDLFRLLMNTTERITKRIANQKNELKDCEKKEDMKLKGDLLSANIYRLQKGDKKAVLENFYDESCPQIEIKLDSRLTPSQNAQKYYSEYRKSLTAEKKLAEQIALGEEEPVSYTHLTLPTNR
;
A
#
# COMPACT_ATOMS: atom_id res chain seq x y z
N MET A 1 2.93 5.89 -15.81
CA MET A 1 4.09 5.48 -16.62
C MET A 1 4.74 4.30 -15.94
N ALA A 2 4.97 3.21 -16.63
CA ALA A 2 5.64 2.04 -16.08
C ALA A 2 7.10 2.03 -16.55
N LEU A 3 8.01 1.64 -15.68
CA LEU A 3 9.36 1.31 -16.01
C LEU A 3 9.34 0.13 -16.99
N ASP A 4 9.94 0.25 -18.16
CA ASP A 4 9.95 -0.82 -19.16
C ASP A 4 11.07 -1.84 -18.95
N GLY A 5 10.98 -2.98 -19.65
CA GLY A 5 11.96 -4.06 -19.50
C GLY A 5 13.34 -3.69 -20.00
N ALA A 6 13.43 -2.89 -21.06
CA ALA A 6 14.69 -2.42 -21.63
C ALA A 6 15.42 -1.45 -20.68
N PHE A 7 14.70 -0.52 -20.07
CA PHE A 7 15.28 0.35 -19.05
C PHE A 7 15.69 -0.46 -17.81
N LEU A 8 14.86 -1.43 -17.42
CA LEU A 8 15.16 -2.31 -16.29
C LEU A 8 16.41 -3.17 -16.54
N TYR A 9 16.67 -3.54 -17.78
CA TYR A 9 17.91 -4.22 -18.19
C TYR A 9 19.15 -3.35 -17.92
N ALA A 10 19.08 -2.05 -18.25
CA ALA A 10 20.15 -1.10 -17.91
C ALA A 10 20.31 -0.95 -16.39
N VAL A 11 19.21 -0.82 -15.65
CA VAL A 11 19.22 -0.79 -14.16
C VAL A 11 19.88 -2.04 -13.59
N LYS A 12 19.52 -3.25 -14.08
CA LYS A 12 20.11 -4.51 -13.62
C LYS A 12 21.63 -4.50 -13.73
N ARG A 13 22.19 -3.92 -14.79
CA ARG A 13 23.66 -3.81 -14.96
C ARG A 13 24.29 -2.94 -13.88
N GLU A 14 23.67 -1.83 -13.53
CA GLU A 14 24.14 -0.99 -12.42
C GLU A 14 24.00 -1.70 -11.07
N LEU A 15 22.95 -2.49 -10.87
CA LEU A 15 22.75 -3.27 -9.66
C LEU A 15 23.81 -4.36 -9.45
N ASN A 16 24.53 -4.81 -10.50
CA ASN A 16 25.55 -5.84 -10.38
C ASN A 16 26.67 -5.47 -9.40
N VAL A 17 26.89 -4.19 -9.12
CA VAL A 17 27.84 -3.72 -8.10
C VAL A 17 27.49 -4.24 -6.70
N LEU A 18 26.22 -4.61 -6.47
CA LEU A 18 25.73 -5.16 -5.22
C LEU A 18 26.06 -6.66 -5.03
N ILE A 19 26.42 -7.37 -6.11
CA ILE A 19 26.74 -8.81 -6.05
C ILE A 19 27.93 -9.03 -5.14
N GLY A 20 27.82 -10.03 -4.24
CA GLY A 20 28.79 -10.31 -3.20
C GLY A 20 28.61 -9.44 -1.95
N GLY A 21 27.74 -8.42 -1.99
CA GLY A 21 27.38 -7.60 -0.83
C GLY A 21 26.53 -8.35 0.18
N ARG A 22 26.64 -7.98 1.45
CA ARG A 22 25.84 -8.52 2.55
C ARG A 22 24.80 -7.53 3.01
N ILE A 23 23.62 -8.03 3.37
CA ILE A 23 22.56 -7.21 3.96
C ILE A 23 22.99 -6.75 5.36
N ASP A 24 22.92 -5.43 5.58
CA ASP A 24 23.16 -4.80 6.89
C ASP A 24 21.82 -4.55 7.60
N LYS A 25 20.88 -3.90 6.92
CA LYS A 25 19.55 -3.55 7.47
C LYS A 25 18.47 -3.58 6.39
N ILE A 26 17.24 -3.92 6.81
CA ILE A 26 16.05 -3.88 5.96
C ILE A 26 15.03 -2.96 6.59
N TYR A 27 14.48 -2.05 5.79
CA TYR A 27 13.46 -1.11 6.17
C TYR A 27 12.26 -1.18 5.22
N GLN A 28 11.08 -0.81 5.72
CA GLN A 28 9.86 -0.67 4.94
C GLN A 28 9.24 0.70 5.24
N PRO A 29 9.66 1.75 4.50
CA PRO A 29 9.22 3.13 4.78
C PRO A 29 7.75 3.38 4.46
N SER A 30 7.16 2.61 3.55
CA SER A 30 5.74 2.65 3.20
C SER A 30 5.18 1.25 3.00
N ARG A 31 3.86 1.13 2.78
CA ARG A 31 3.21 -0.18 2.62
C ARG A 31 3.77 -1.01 1.46
N GLU A 32 4.27 -0.35 0.42
CA GLU A 32 4.67 -0.99 -0.84
C GLU A 32 6.14 -0.72 -1.21
N GLU A 33 6.95 -0.23 -0.27
CA GLU A 33 8.37 0.06 -0.51
C GLU A 33 9.27 -0.64 0.49
N ILE A 34 10.37 -1.21 0.00
CA ILE A 34 11.43 -1.83 0.79
C ILE A 34 12.75 -1.13 0.48
N ILE A 35 13.54 -0.88 1.50
CA ILE A 35 14.92 -0.42 1.38
C ILE A 35 15.83 -1.45 2.04
N ILE A 36 16.76 -2.00 1.27
CA ILE A 36 17.78 -2.93 1.75
C ILE A 36 19.12 -2.20 1.78
N SER A 37 19.63 -1.94 2.97
CA SER A 37 20.99 -1.42 3.14
C SER A 37 21.97 -2.59 3.04
N MET A 38 22.94 -2.47 2.16
CA MET A 38 23.93 -3.51 1.86
C MET A 38 25.34 -2.98 2.05
N ARG A 39 26.21 -3.82 2.55
CA ARG A 39 27.64 -3.56 2.63
C ARG A 39 28.34 -4.29 1.49
N THR A 40 28.87 -3.53 0.55
CA THR A 40 29.61 -4.04 -0.61
C THR A 40 31.12 -3.78 -0.44
N ARG A 41 31.93 -4.29 -1.36
CA ARG A 41 33.38 -3.98 -1.39
C ARG A 41 33.67 -2.49 -1.65
N GLN A 42 32.74 -1.78 -2.29
CA GLN A 42 32.86 -0.36 -2.62
C GLN A 42 32.26 0.56 -1.53
N GLY A 43 31.72 -0.01 -0.45
CA GLY A 43 31.08 0.72 0.65
C GLY A 43 29.63 0.36 0.87
N GLY A 44 28.92 1.22 1.61
CA GLY A 44 27.49 1.05 1.88
C GLY A 44 26.63 1.50 0.71
N SER A 45 25.67 0.68 0.31
CA SER A 45 24.69 0.98 -0.73
C SER A 45 23.28 0.73 -0.23
N LYS A 46 22.31 1.49 -0.75
CA LYS A 46 20.88 1.29 -0.42
C LYS A 46 20.15 0.87 -1.69
N LEU A 47 19.56 -0.31 -1.68
CA LEU A 47 18.68 -0.80 -2.73
C LEU A 47 17.24 -0.46 -2.37
N LEU A 48 16.57 0.35 -3.19
CA LEU A 48 15.15 0.66 -3.07
C LEU A 48 14.35 -0.23 -4.02
N ILE A 49 13.29 -0.85 -3.52
CA ILE A 49 12.33 -1.65 -4.27
C ILE A 49 10.95 -1.12 -3.95
N SER A 50 10.20 -0.67 -4.96
CA SER A 50 8.83 -0.18 -4.83
C SER A 50 7.88 -1.00 -5.68
N ALA A 51 6.85 -1.57 -5.05
CA ALA A 51 5.73 -2.22 -5.71
C ALA A 51 4.51 -1.28 -5.87
N SER A 52 4.68 0.03 -5.65
CA SER A 52 3.59 1.00 -5.78
C SER A 52 3.11 1.10 -7.22
N ALA A 53 1.79 1.05 -7.42
CA ALA A 53 1.19 1.05 -8.77
C ALA A 53 1.62 2.25 -9.63
N SER A 54 1.86 3.40 -9.02
CA SER A 54 2.25 4.64 -9.70
C SER A 54 3.76 4.86 -9.80
N SER A 55 4.57 4.16 -9.00
CA SER A 55 6.01 4.38 -8.85
C SER A 55 6.79 3.08 -8.67
N ALA A 56 6.32 1.99 -9.31
CA ALA A 56 6.98 0.70 -9.27
C ALA A 56 8.38 0.79 -9.89
N ARG A 57 9.41 0.37 -9.14
CA ARG A 57 10.82 0.44 -9.55
C ARG A 57 11.75 -0.33 -8.62
N ILE A 58 12.95 -0.59 -9.12
CA ILE A 58 14.08 -1.07 -8.34
C ILE A 58 15.33 -0.32 -8.77
N HIS A 59 16.11 0.22 -7.84
CA HIS A 59 17.38 0.91 -8.14
C HIS A 59 18.19 1.18 -6.87
N ILE A 60 19.47 1.51 -7.03
CA ILE A 60 20.30 2.02 -5.93
C ILE A 60 19.92 3.48 -5.68
N THR A 61 19.58 3.80 -4.43
CA THR A 61 19.15 5.15 -4.03
C THR A 61 20.14 5.83 -3.11
N GLN A 62 20.28 7.14 -3.27
CA GLN A 62 20.98 8.01 -2.33
C GLN A 62 20.01 8.70 -1.36
N MET A 63 18.72 8.52 -1.58
CA MET A 63 17.70 9.20 -0.76
C MET A 63 17.67 8.67 0.66
N SER A 64 17.42 9.59 1.60
CA SER A 64 17.07 9.24 2.97
C SER A 64 15.55 9.29 3.11
N VAL A 65 15.00 8.26 3.73
CA VAL A 65 13.55 8.12 3.94
C VAL A 65 13.29 7.81 5.39
N ASP A 66 12.29 8.48 5.97
CA ASP A 66 11.85 8.20 7.34
C ASP A 66 11.18 6.83 7.41
N ASN A 67 11.54 6.07 8.42
CA ASN A 67 10.96 4.76 8.68
C ASN A 67 9.89 4.84 9.77
N PRO A 68 8.84 4.02 9.70
CA PRO A 68 7.86 3.93 10.78
C PRO A 68 8.52 3.41 12.07
N MET A 69 8.03 3.87 13.23
CA MET A 69 8.56 3.43 14.54
C MET A 69 8.41 1.93 14.73
N THR A 70 7.28 1.36 14.27
CA THR A 70 7.04 -0.09 14.32
C THR A 70 7.16 -0.66 12.90
N PRO A 71 8.10 -1.59 12.66
CA PRO A 71 8.26 -2.23 11.35
C PRO A 71 7.03 -3.06 10.97
N PRO A 72 6.54 -2.96 9.72
CA PRO A 72 5.46 -3.83 9.23
C PRO A 72 5.84 -5.31 9.22
N MET A 73 4.83 -6.20 9.23
CA MET A 73 5.00 -7.65 9.26
C MET A 73 5.92 -8.18 8.14
N PHE A 74 5.73 -7.70 6.91
CA PHE A 74 6.56 -8.14 5.79
C PHE A 74 8.03 -7.73 5.95
N CYS A 75 8.31 -6.55 6.53
CA CYS A 75 9.67 -6.15 6.89
C CYS A 75 10.31 -7.10 7.91
N MET A 76 9.55 -7.52 8.92
CA MET A 76 10.03 -8.48 9.93
C MET A 76 10.31 -9.85 9.32
N LEU A 77 9.44 -10.28 8.40
CA LEU A 77 9.65 -11.52 7.64
C LEU A 77 10.92 -11.45 6.78
N LEU A 78 11.13 -10.34 6.05
CA LEU A 78 12.37 -10.16 5.29
C LEU A 78 13.60 -10.17 6.19
N ARG A 79 13.56 -9.55 7.36
CA ARG A 79 14.67 -9.60 8.34
C ARG A 79 14.94 -11.01 8.84
N LYS A 80 13.89 -11.81 9.04
CA LYS A 80 14.01 -13.21 9.49
C LYS A 80 14.69 -14.07 8.40
N HIS A 81 14.25 -13.98 7.15
CA HIS A 81 14.70 -14.87 6.08
C HIS A 81 15.94 -14.38 5.31
N LEU A 82 16.14 -13.05 5.21
CA LEU A 82 17.25 -12.45 4.47
C LEU A 82 18.32 -11.82 5.37
N GLY A 83 18.11 -11.78 6.69
CA GLY A 83 19.03 -11.11 7.61
C GLY A 83 20.48 -11.61 7.45
N SER A 84 21.42 -10.66 7.24
CA SER A 84 22.85 -10.96 7.00
C SER A 84 23.15 -11.76 5.71
N GLY A 85 22.15 -12.02 4.87
CA GLY A 85 22.30 -12.75 3.61
C GLY A 85 23.26 -12.05 2.65
N LYS A 86 23.93 -12.85 1.83
CA LYS A 86 24.84 -12.39 0.79
C LYS A 86 24.14 -12.46 -0.56
N LEU A 87 24.09 -11.36 -1.29
CA LEU A 87 23.58 -11.33 -2.66
C LEU A 87 24.53 -12.09 -3.59
N THR A 88 24.07 -13.16 -4.20
CA THR A 88 24.88 -14.04 -5.06
C THR A 88 24.63 -13.79 -6.54
N ALA A 89 23.39 -13.49 -6.93
CA ALA A 89 23.02 -13.24 -8.29
C ALA A 89 21.88 -12.21 -8.44
N ILE A 90 21.87 -11.52 -9.59
CA ILE A 90 20.79 -10.65 -10.04
C ILE A 90 20.39 -11.13 -11.43
N ARG A 91 19.14 -11.56 -11.59
CA ARG A 91 18.65 -12.14 -12.83
C ARG A 91 17.46 -11.37 -13.38
N GLN A 92 17.35 -11.30 -14.68
CA GLN A 92 16.20 -10.84 -15.45
C GLN A 92 16.08 -11.77 -16.65
N ASP A 93 14.92 -12.24 -16.96
CA ASP A 93 14.68 -13.14 -18.07
C ASP A 93 14.26 -12.30 -19.30
N GLY A 94 15.11 -12.28 -20.34
CA GLY A 94 14.95 -11.41 -21.49
C GLY A 94 14.77 -9.93 -21.09
N LEU A 95 13.71 -9.32 -21.60
CA LEU A 95 13.30 -7.95 -21.24
C LEU A 95 12.05 -7.95 -20.37
N GLU A 96 11.80 -9.03 -19.64
CA GLU A 96 10.70 -9.07 -18.67
C GLU A 96 10.87 -8.03 -17.56
N ARG A 97 9.76 -7.55 -17.02
CA ARG A 97 9.77 -6.53 -15.96
C ARG A 97 9.84 -7.15 -14.58
N ILE A 98 10.72 -8.16 -14.43
CA ILE A 98 10.97 -8.87 -13.17
C ILE A 98 12.46 -8.93 -12.94
N ILE A 99 12.90 -8.51 -11.76
CA ILE A 99 14.27 -8.72 -11.29
C ILE A 99 14.25 -9.72 -10.14
N TYR A 100 15.05 -10.77 -10.26
CA TYR A 100 15.30 -11.74 -9.20
C TYR A 100 16.61 -11.43 -8.51
N LEU A 101 16.56 -11.36 -7.20
CA LEU A 101 17.72 -11.18 -6.32
C LEU A 101 17.89 -12.47 -5.52
N ASP A 102 18.95 -13.22 -5.79
CA ASP A 102 19.25 -14.48 -5.10
C ASP A 102 20.20 -14.20 -3.94
N PHE A 103 19.76 -14.55 -2.73
CA PHE A 103 20.54 -14.38 -1.50
C PHE A 103 20.90 -15.74 -0.91
N GLU A 104 22.17 -15.89 -0.58
CA GLU A 104 22.65 -16.98 0.27
C GLU A 104 22.45 -16.57 1.73
N CYS A 105 21.60 -17.31 2.45
CA CYS A 105 21.19 -17.04 3.82
C CYS A 105 21.44 -18.25 4.70
N ILE A 106 21.46 -18.05 6.01
CA ILE A 106 21.53 -19.14 7.00
C ILE A 106 20.14 -19.29 7.60
N ASN A 107 19.56 -20.50 7.53
CA ASN A 107 18.27 -20.80 8.12
C ASN A 107 18.37 -20.99 9.65
N GLU A 108 17.23 -21.23 10.31
CA GLU A 108 17.17 -21.44 11.77
C GLU A 108 17.91 -22.71 12.23
N LEU A 109 18.15 -23.66 11.34
CA LEU A 109 18.90 -24.90 11.62
C LEU A 109 20.40 -24.73 11.40
N GLY A 110 20.85 -23.59 10.87
CA GLY A 110 22.25 -23.33 10.56
C GLY A 110 22.68 -23.72 9.14
N ASP A 111 21.76 -24.23 8.30
CA ASP A 111 22.06 -24.61 6.93
C ASP A 111 22.09 -23.38 6.01
N ILE A 112 22.96 -23.46 4.99
CA ILE A 112 23.02 -22.46 3.94
C ILE A 112 21.87 -22.72 2.94
N VAL A 113 20.99 -21.76 2.76
CA VAL A 113 19.85 -21.82 1.86
C VAL A 113 19.83 -20.63 0.92
N THR A 114 19.32 -20.84 -0.29
CA THR A 114 19.05 -19.72 -1.22
C THR A 114 17.64 -19.21 -1.03
N VAL A 115 17.51 -17.91 -0.80
CA VAL A 115 16.22 -17.21 -0.79
C VAL A 115 16.21 -16.22 -1.93
N THR A 116 15.20 -16.29 -2.80
CA THR A 116 15.04 -15.41 -3.94
C THR A 116 14.00 -14.33 -3.64
N LEU A 117 14.33 -13.09 -3.90
CA LEU A 117 13.39 -11.98 -3.88
C LEU A 117 13.01 -11.63 -5.31
N ALA A 118 11.78 -11.97 -5.72
CA ALA A 118 11.24 -11.60 -7.02
C ALA A 118 10.59 -10.21 -6.95
N CYS A 119 11.15 -9.26 -7.70
CA CYS A 119 10.70 -7.89 -7.78
C CYS A 119 9.96 -7.68 -9.11
N GLU A 120 8.65 -7.73 -9.10
CA GLU A 120 7.78 -7.57 -10.26
C GLU A 120 7.39 -6.10 -10.44
N ILE A 121 7.75 -5.51 -11.57
CA ILE A 121 7.58 -4.08 -11.88
C ILE A 121 6.52 -3.91 -12.99
N MET A 122 5.25 -4.13 -12.65
CA MET A 122 4.13 -4.22 -13.60
C MET A 122 3.00 -3.23 -13.30
N GLY A 123 3.31 -2.02 -12.83
CA GLY A 123 2.34 -1.00 -12.47
C GLY A 123 1.40 -1.49 -11.35
N LYS A 124 0.11 -1.57 -11.59
CA LYS A 124 -0.86 -2.03 -10.57
C LYS A 124 -0.66 -3.48 -10.09
N TYR A 125 -0.04 -4.31 -10.91
CA TYR A 125 0.28 -5.71 -10.59
C TYR A 125 1.67 -5.90 -10.02
N SER A 126 2.41 -4.82 -9.75
CA SER A 126 3.73 -4.89 -9.14
C SER A 126 3.69 -5.54 -7.77
N ASN A 127 4.69 -6.38 -7.49
CA ASN A 127 4.78 -7.14 -6.25
C ASN A 127 6.26 -7.35 -5.82
N ILE A 128 6.47 -7.69 -4.57
CA ILE A 128 7.75 -8.13 -4.02
C ILE A 128 7.48 -9.45 -3.32
N ILE A 129 8.03 -10.54 -3.85
CA ILE A 129 7.70 -11.91 -3.45
C ILE A 129 8.96 -12.59 -2.94
N VAL A 130 8.89 -13.22 -1.78
CA VAL A 130 9.97 -14.00 -1.18
C VAL A 130 9.75 -15.47 -1.51
N ILE A 131 10.74 -16.11 -2.12
CA ILE A 131 10.67 -17.49 -2.63
C ILE A 131 11.79 -18.29 -1.97
N ASN A 132 11.48 -19.50 -1.52
CA ASN A 132 12.45 -20.41 -0.96
C ASN A 132 13.20 -21.20 -2.06
N ASN A 133 14.16 -22.03 -1.66
CA ASN A 133 14.94 -22.88 -2.55
C ASN A 133 14.12 -23.96 -3.28
N GLU A 134 12.90 -24.26 -2.83
CA GLU A 134 11.97 -25.20 -3.48
C GLU A 134 11.05 -24.50 -4.50
N GLY A 135 11.20 -23.19 -4.74
CA GLY A 135 10.33 -22.42 -5.61
C GLY A 135 8.97 -22.07 -5.00
N LYS A 136 8.78 -22.24 -3.68
CA LYS A 136 7.55 -21.89 -2.98
C LYS A 136 7.62 -20.48 -2.42
N ILE A 137 6.49 -19.80 -2.45
CA ILE A 137 6.31 -18.45 -1.90
C ILE A 137 6.34 -18.55 -0.39
N ILE A 138 7.28 -17.85 0.26
CA ILE A 138 7.31 -17.66 1.71
C ILE A 138 6.28 -16.60 2.11
N ASP A 139 6.30 -15.46 1.44
CA ASP A 139 5.29 -14.38 1.54
C ASP A 139 5.50 -13.35 0.41
N SER A 140 4.59 -12.39 0.35
CA SER A 140 4.65 -11.27 -0.60
C SER A 140 4.16 -9.97 0.03
N ILE A 141 4.62 -8.82 -0.50
CA ILE A 141 4.18 -7.51 -0.02
C ILE A 141 2.71 -7.25 -0.35
N LYS A 142 2.22 -7.88 -1.44
CA LYS A 142 0.80 -7.92 -1.85
C LYS A 142 0.39 -9.36 -2.05
N ARG A 143 -0.48 -9.86 -1.20
CA ARG A 143 -1.08 -11.18 -1.36
C ARG A 143 -2.20 -11.10 -2.40
N VAL A 144 -2.24 -12.04 -3.33
CA VAL A 144 -3.25 -12.13 -4.40
C VAL A 144 -3.92 -13.48 -4.27
N ASP A 145 -5.19 -13.49 -3.94
CA ASP A 145 -6.04 -14.67 -3.86
C ASP A 145 -6.86 -14.89 -5.15
N GLY A 146 -7.63 -15.98 -5.18
CA GLY A 146 -8.46 -16.35 -6.33
C GLY A 146 -9.62 -15.39 -6.62
N ASP A 147 -10.04 -14.58 -5.64
CA ASP A 147 -11.07 -13.55 -5.81
C ASP A 147 -10.49 -12.29 -6.48
N MET A 148 -9.20 -12.00 -6.23
CA MET A 148 -8.51 -10.85 -6.79
C MET A 148 -7.96 -11.11 -8.20
N SER A 149 -7.56 -12.36 -8.51
CA SER A 149 -7.03 -12.72 -9.82
C SER A 149 -7.41 -14.16 -10.17
N ARG A 150 -7.91 -14.35 -11.40
CA ARG A 150 -8.18 -15.68 -11.96
C ARG A 150 -6.96 -16.32 -12.63
N GLU A 151 -5.96 -15.50 -12.97
CA GLU A 151 -4.80 -15.93 -13.75
C GLU A 151 -3.67 -16.46 -12.88
N ARG A 152 -3.49 -15.86 -11.67
CA ARG A 152 -2.35 -16.19 -10.82
C ARG A 152 -2.65 -15.90 -9.36
N ILE A 153 -2.29 -16.84 -8.50
CA ILE A 153 -2.40 -16.75 -7.04
C ILE A 153 -1.02 -16.50 -6.45
N VAL A 154 -0.92 -15.53 -5.54
CA VAL A 154 0.33 -15.20 -4.83
C VAL A 154 0.07 -15.24 -3.33
N LEU A 155 0.15 -16.44 -2.76
CA LEU A 155 -0.09 -16.71 -1.33
C LEU A 155 1.05 -17.55 -0.74
N PRO A 156 1.32 -17.42 0.56
CA PRO A 156 2.30 -18.26 1.25
C PRO A 156 2.04 -19.76 1.05
N GLY A 157 3.10 -20.52 0.80
CA GLY A 157 3.06 -21.98 0.56
C GLY A 157 2.76 -22.40 -0.87
N MET A 158 2.26 -21.51 -1.74
CA MET A 158 2.03 -21.79 -3.15
C MET A 158 3.35 -21.78 -3.93
N SER A 159 3.41 -22.54 -5.04
CA SER A 159 4.53 -22.45 -5.99
C SER A 159 4.53 -21.08 -6.67
N TYR A 160 5.73 -20.51 -6.86
CA TYR A 160 5.85 -19.28 -7.62
C TYR A 160 5.67 -19.57 -9.11
N GLU A 161 4.67 -18.97 -9.70
CA GLU A 161 4.40 -19.03 -11.14
C GLU A 161 4.79 -17.71 -11.79
N PHE A 162 5.32 -17.79 -13.01
CA PHE A 162 5.62 -16.57 -13.80
C PHE A 162 4.33 -15.89 -14.23
N PRO A 163 4.31 -14.56 -14.30
CA PRO A 163 3.22 -13.85 -14.97
C PRO A 163 3.06 -14.33 -16.42
N PRO A 164 1.84 -14.28 -16.97
CA PRO A 164 1.61 -14.62 -18.38
C PRO A 164 2.53 -13.81 -19.31
N ARG A 165 3.14 -14.50 -20.27
CA ARG A 165 4.01 -13.90 -21.29
C ARG A 165 3.26 -13.77 -22.60
N ASP A 166 3.51 -12.69 -23.30
CA ASP A 166 3.05 -12.50 -24.67
C ASP A 166 4.12 -13.03 -25.64
N ASP A 167 3.70 -13.53 -26.81
CA ASP A 167 4.59 -13.96 -27.91
C ASP A 167 5.19 -12.74 -28.65
N ARG A 168 5.95 -11.93 -27.91
CA ARG A 168 6.66 -10.76 -28.45
C ARG A 168 8.15 -11.03 -28.53
N ILE A 169 8.80 -10.37 -29.48
CA ILE A 169 10.22 -10.58 -29.77
C ILE A 169 11.10 -9.68 -28.90
N SER A 170 12.10 -10.28 -28.26
CA SER A 170 13.16 -9.52 -27.60
C SER A 170 14.09 -8.92 -28.65
N PHE A 171 14.12 -7.59 -28.75
CA PHE A 171 15.01 -6.92 -29.69
C PHE A 171 16.50 -7.00 -29.26
N VAL A 172 16.76 -7.28 -27.99
CA VAL A 172 18.11 -7.45 -27.46
C VAL A 172 18.69 -8.80 -27.87
N ASP A 173 17.89 -9.87 -27.83
CA ASP A 173 18.35 -11.24 -28.10
C ASP A 173 18.25 -11.61 -29.60
N SER A 174 17.40 -10.89 -30.37
CA SER A 174 17.17 -11.17 -31.79
C SER A 174 18.31 -10.63 -32.68
N ASP A 175 18.60 -11.32 -33.76
CA ASP A 175 19.50 -10.85 -34.80
C ASP A 175 18.83 -9.78 -35.70
N GLU A 176 19.64 -9.11 -36.52
CA GLU A 176 19.16 -8.06 -37.43
C GLU A 176 18.10 -8.58 -38.42
N LYS A 177 18.24 -9.82 -38.90
CA LYS A 177 17.31 -10.41 -39.86
C LYS A 177 15.93 -10.58 -39.26
N THR A 178 15.85 -11.07 -38.02
CA THR A 178 14.63 -11.22 -37.27
C THR A 178 13.97 -9.87 -36.97
N ILE A 179 14.76 -8.88 -36.53
CA ILE A 179 14.26 -7.51 -36.30
C ILE A 179 13.69 -6.92 -37.60
N ARG A 180 14.38 -7.07 -38.72
CA ARG A 180 13.97 -6.57 -40.05
C ARG A 180 12.68 -7.28 -40.52
N SER A 181 12.62 -8.59 -40.39
CA SER A 181 11.43 -9.37 -40.75
C SER A 181 10.22 -8.93 -39.90
N THR A 182 10.40 -8.73 -38.62
CA THR A 182 9.35 -8.25 -37.72
C THR A 182 8.91 -6.83 -38.09
N ALA A 183 9.86 -5.93 -38.36
CA ALA A 183 9.58 -4.55 -38.78
C ALA A 183 8.81 -4.48 -40.11
N GLY A 184 9.07 -5.42 -41.04
CA GLY A 184 8.36 -5.53 -42.32
C GLY A 184 6.98 -6.16 -42.24
N ASN A 185 6.63 -6.81 -41.11
CA ASN A 185 5.37 -7.51 -40.92
C ASN A 185 4.54 -6.94 -39.74
N LEU A 186 4.64 -5.67 -39.48
CA LEU A 186 3.89 -5.02 -38.42
C LEU A 186 2.39 -4.94 -38.74
N LYS A 187 1.56 -4.90 -37.70
CA LYS A 187 0.11 -4.77 -37.83
C LYS A 187 -0.28 -3.42 -38.46
N ASN A 188 -1.43 -3.42 -39.15
CA ASN A 188 -2.06 -2.21 -39.66
C ASN A 188 -2.58 -1.36 -38.50
N ALA A 189 -1.71 -0.52 -37.97
CA ALA A 189 -1.96 0.40 -36.88
C ALA A 189 -0.91 1.52 -36.90
N GLU A 190 -1.11 2.56 -36.10
CA GLU A 190 -0.08 3.55 -35.81
C GLU A 190 1.23 2.86 -35.43
N LEU A 191 2.35 3.26 -36.06
CA LEU A 191 3.62 2.54 -35.94
C LEU A 191 4.04 2.32 -34.48
N SER A 192 3.87 3.33 -33.61
CA SER A 192 4.22 3.19 -32.19
C SER A 192 3.42 2.09 -31.46
N LYS A 193 2.14 1.92 -31.80
CA LYS A 193 1.29 0.86 -31.23
C LYS A 193 1.63 -0.52 -31.83
N ALA A 194 1.90 -0.58 -33.13
CA ALA A 194 2.32 -1.79 -33.80
C ALA A 194 3.64 -2.33 -33.20
N LEU A 195 4.61 -1.45 -32.93
CA LEU A 195 5.88 -1.79 -32.29
C LEU A 195 5.69 -2.38 -30.88
N ILE A 196 4.84 -1.76 -30.04
CA ILE A 196 4.52 -2.29 -28.70
C ILE A 196 3.92 -3.69 -28.74
N SER A 197 3.15 -3.99 -29.80
CA SER A 197 2.57 -5.34 -29.96
C SER A 197 3.54 -6.38 -30.50
N ALA A 198 4.64 -5.96 -31.15
CA ALA A 198 5.62 -6.82 -31.78
C ALA A 198 6.86 -7.11 -30.91
N PHE A 199 7.31 -6.11 -30.15
CA PHE A 199 8.53 -6.19 -29.35
C PHE A 199 8.21 -6.22 -27.85
N GLU A 200 8.89 -7.10 -27.11
CA GLU A 200 8.77 -7.14 -25.66
C GLU A 200 9.63 -6.06 -24.99
N GLY A 201 9.27 -5.72 -23.75
CA GLY A 201 10.08 -4.90 -22.87
C GLY A 201 10.26 -3.45 -23.28
N ILE A 202 9.46 -2.95 -24.24
CA ILE A 202 9.51 -1.55 -24.68
C ILE A 202 8.35 -0.74 -24.14
N SER A 203 8.63 0.52 -23.80
CA SER A 203 7.62 1.50 -23.39
C SER A 203 7.00 2.23 -24.59
N PRO A 204 5.82 2.85 -24.40
CA PRO A 204 5.27 3.76 -25.41
C PRO A 204 6.21 4.92 -25.75
N VAL A 205 7.08 5.34 -24.83
CA VAL A 205 8.06 6.40 -25.06
C VAL A 205 9.12 5.94 -26.05
N LEU A 206 9.68 4.75 -25.85
CA LEU A 206 10.69 4.15 -26.71
C LEU A 206 10.09 3.84 -28.09
N ALA A 207 8.89 3.27 -28.14
CA ALA A 207 8.22 2.98 -29.40
C ALA A 207 7.95 4.25 -30.23
N ARG A 208 7.52 5.35 -29.58
CA ARG A 208 7.35 6.64 -30.25
C ARG A 208 8.66 7.22 -30.74
N GLU A 209 9.77 7.07 -30.01
CA GLU A 209 11.07 7.55 -30.44
C GLU A 209 11.55 6.82 -31.69
N TRP A 210 11.40 5.47 -31.73
CA TRP A 210 11.70 4.68 -32.91
C TRP A 210 10.82 5.06 -34.11
N ALA A 211 9.52 5.26 -33.91
CA ALA A 211 8.59 5.70 -34.94
C ALA A 211 8.93 7.11 -35.44
N TYR A 212 9.27 8.02 -34.54
CA TYR A 212 9.71 9.37 -34.89
C TYR A 212 10.98 9.36 -35.78
N TYR A 213 11.95 8.52 -35.43
CA TYR A 213 13.17 8.36 -36.19
C TYR A 213 12.91 7.78 -37.59
N ALA A 214 12.10 6.71 -37.68
CA ALA A 214 11.74 6.06 -38.93
C ALA A 214 11.01 7.02 -39.88
N GLY A 215 10.03 7.77 -39.37
CA GLY A 215 9.20 8.71 -40.13
C GLY A 215 9.83 10.10 -40.32
N LYS A 216 11.01 10.39 -39.74
CA LYS A 216 11.59 11.75 -39.70
C LYS A 216 10.58 12.78 -39.16
N GLY A 217 9.85 12.40 -38.10
CA GLY A 217 8.82 13.23 -37.47
C GLY A 217 7.44 13.12 -38.10
N LYS A 218 7.23 12.34 -39.15
CA LYS A 218 5.90 12.04 -39.70
C LYS A 218 5.28 10.83 -39.02
N GLU A 219 3.99 10.84 -38.86
CA GLU A 219 3.23 9.66 -38.41
C GLU A 219 3.23 8.60 -39.51
N LEU A 220 3.52 7.35 -39.13
CA LEU A 220 3.57 6.21 -40.02
C LEU A 220 2.57 5.14 -39.57
N ASN A 221 2.07 4.36 -40.56
CA ASN A 221 1.33 3.14 -40.34
C ASN A 221 2.28 1.96 -40.43
N GLY A 222 2.23 1.01 -39.46
CA GLY A 222 3.12 -0.14 -39.43
C GLY A 222 3.07 -1.05 -40.64
N ALA A 223 1.91 -1.16 -41.32
CA ALA A 223 1.73 -2.03 -42.50
C ALA A 223 2.12 -1.37 -43.84
N GLU A 224 2.29 -0.04 -43.85
CA GLU A 224 2.44 0.74 -45.11
C GLU A 224 3.81 1.42 -45.22
N MET A 225 4.82 0.93 -44.49
CA MET A 225 6.17 1.50 -44.52
C MET A 225 6.92 1.18 -45.83
N SER A 226 7.59 2.19 -46.35
CA SER A 226 8.54 2.00 -47.43
C SER A 226 9.82 1.28 -46.96
N SER A 227 10.62 0.75 -47.90
CA SER A 227 11.89 0.08 -47.57
C SER A 227 12.83 1.01 -46.78
N ASP A 228 12.92 2.29 -47.19
CA ASP A 228 13.77 3.28 -46.51
C ASP A 228 13.31 3.57 -45.06
N GLU A 229 11.99 3.52 -44.79
CA GLU A 229 11.42 3.70 -43.44
C GLU A 229 11.71 2.49 -42.58
N ILE A 230 11.61 1.28 -43.15
CA ILE A 230 11.98 0.03 -42.46
C ILE A 230 13.47 0.06 -42.11
N ASP A 231 14.36 0.48 -43.05
CA ASP A 231 15.80 0.56 -42.79
C ASP A 231 16.13 1.51 -41.64
N ARG A 232 15.48 2.69 -41.63
CA ARG A 232 15.65 3.63 -40.50
C ARG A 232 15.12 3.08 -39.19
N LEU A 233 13.97 2.37 -39.21
CA LEU A 233 13.41 1.74 -38.03
C LEU A 233 14.35 0.68 -37.44
N VAL A 234 14.84 -0.22 -38.31
CA VAL A 234 15.79 -1.29 -37.95
C VAL A 234 17.07 -0.65 -37.37
N PHE A 235 17.60 0.39 -38.02
CA PHE A 235 18.77 1.11 -37.49
C PHE A 235 18.50 1.67 -36.07
N ALA A 236 17.37 2.31 -35.83
CA ALA A 236 17.01 2.87 -34.50
C ALA A 236 16.93 1.76 -33.43
N ILE A 237 16.35 0.61 -33.78
CA ILE A 237 16.25 -0.56 -32.88
C ILE A 237 17.66 -1.11 -32.59
N LEU A 238 18.51 -1.30 -33.63
CA LEU A 238 19.88 -1.80 -33.46
C LEU A 238 20.75 -0.86 -32.64
N MET A 239 20.61 0.46 -32.82
CA MET A 239 21.33 1.45 -31.99
C MET A 239 20.89 1.36 -30.52
N SER A 240 19.57 1.18 -30.25
CA SER A 240 19.07 0.98 -28.89
C SER A 240 19.59 -0.34 -28.29
N LYS A 241 19.62 -1.42 -29.06
CA LYS A 241 20.22 -2.71 -28.68
C LYS A 241 21.71 -2.53 -28.33
N LYS A 242 22.47 -1.87 -29.20
CA LYS A 242 23.89 -1.60 -28.98
C LYS A 242 24.14 -0.83 -27.71
N ALA A 243 23.37 0.24 -27.46
CA ALA A 243 23.46 1.04 -26.23
C ALA A 243 23.28 0.19 -24.97
N LEU A 244 22.32 -0.73 -24.97
CA LEU A 244 22.10 -1.64 -23.84
C LEU A 244 23.23 -2.66 -23.67
N ILE A 245 23.70 -3.28 -24.77
CA ILE A 245 24.72 -4.34 -24.71
C ILE A 245 26.09 -3.74 -24.36
N GLU A 246 26.46 -2.63 -24.95
CA GLU A 246 27.79 -1.99 -24.74
C GLU A 246 27.79 -1.10 -23.47
N ASN A 247 26.65 -0.90 -22.81
CA ASN A 247 26.50 0.00 -21.67
C ASN A 247 26.80 1.47 -22.02
N ASP A 248 26.43 1.89 -23.22
CA ASP A 248 26.57 3.26 -23.73
C ASP A 248 25.19 3.93 -23.81
N CYS A 249 24.45 3.88 -22.67
CA CYS A 249 23.12 4.45 -22.56
C CYS A 249 23.17 5.95 -22.31
N CYS A 250 22.29 6.71 -22.97
CA CYS A 250 22.05 8.12 -22.69
C CYS A 250 20.76 8.26 -21.86
N PHE A 251 20.90 8.25 -20.54
CA PHE A 251 19.75 8.33 -19.63
C PHE A 251 19.12 9.73 -19.65
N THR A 252 17.95 9.84 -20.25
CA THR A 252 17.29 11.14 -20.49
C THR A 252 15.95 11.21 -19.77
N SER A 253 15.73 12.26 -18.99
CA SER A 253 14.43 12.64 -18.44
C SER A 253 13.82 13.80 -19.21
N VAL A 254 12.49 13.83 -19.29
CA VAL A 254 11.71 14.84 -20.00
C VAL A 254 10.79 15.57 -19.06
N THR A 255 10.86 16.88 -19.09
CA THR A 255 10.10 17.79 -18.23
C THR A 255 9.29 18.75 -19.10
N ASN A 256 8.04 19.04 -18.74
CA ASN A 256 7.28 20.08 -19.40
C ASN A 256 7.78 21.49 -18.97
N LYS A 257 7.26 22.54 -19.63
CA LYS A 257 7.64 23.93 -19.31
C LYS A 257 7.28 24.38 -17.89
N GLU A 258 6.39 23.66 -17.21
CA GLU A 258 5.98 23.90 -15.81
C GLU A 258 6.87 23.16 -14.80
N GLY A 259 7.92 22.47 -15.26
CA GLY A 259 8.83 21.72 -14.39
C GLY A 259 8.30 20.33 -13.96
N LEU A 260 7.21 19.84 -14.55
CA LEU A 260 6.65 18.52 -14.25
C LEU A 260 7.34 17.44 -15.11
N LEU A 261 7.88 16.44 -14.45
CA LEU A 261 8.47 15.25 -15.08
C LEU A 261 7.40 14.42 -15.78
N LYS A 262 7.60 14.15 -17.08
CA LYS A 262 6.66 13.44 -17.95
C LYS A 262 7.12 12.05 -18.31
N ASP A 263 8.32 11.93 -18.87
CA ASP A 263 8.86 10.69 -19.41
C ASP A 263 10.34 10.55 -19.11
N PHE A 264 10.88 9.36 -19.31
CA PHE A 264 12.30 9.08 -19.28
C PHE A 264 12.64 7.88 -20.18
N SER A 265 13.90 7.78 -20.60
CA SER A 265 14.41 6.67 -21.40
C SER A 265 15.89 6.45 -21.15
N PHE A 266 16.40 5.28 -21.59
CA PHE A 266 17.84 4.96 -21.64
C PHE A 266 18.51 5.44 -22.93
N ILE A 267 17.76 6.06 -23.86
CA ILE A 267 18.24 6.71 -25.06
C ILE A 267 17.84 8.17 -25.09
N ARG A 268 18.49 8.96 -25.93
CA ARG A 268 18.11 10.34 -26.18
C ARG A 268 16.73 10.43 -26.82
N LEU A 269 15.88 11.32 -26.32
CA LEU A 269 14.51 11.51 -26.78
C LEU A 269 14.41 12.77 -27.64
N ASN A 270 14.27 12.60 -28.95
CA ASN A 270 14.17 13.69 -29.94
C ASN A 270 12.71 14.00 -30.33
N GLN A 271 11.79 13.07 -30.11
CA GLN A 271 10.37 13.19 -30.46
C GLN A 271 9.66 14.41 -29.85
N TYR A 272 10.19 14.95 -28.78
CA TYR A 272 9.60 16.11 -28.09
C TYR A 272 10.09 17.46 -28.64
N GLY A 273 11.17 17.48 -29.42
CA GLY A 273 11.73 18.70 -29.97
C GLY A 273 11.91 19.81 -28.93
N ASN A 274 11.50 21.03 -29.27
CA ASN A 274 11.56 22.19 -28.37
C ASN A 274 10.31 22.35 -27.49
N LEU A 275 9.37 21.40 -27.53
CA LEU A 275 8.13 21.46 -26.74
C LEU A 275 8.37 21.14 -25.27
N MET A 276 9.41 20.35 -24.98
CA MET A 276 9.76 19.92 -23.64
C MET A 276 11.26 20.09 -23.38
N ILE A 277 11.63 20.09 -22.11
CA ILE A 277 13.03 20.19 -21.66
C ILE A 277 13.54 18.78 -21.39
N THR A 278 14.64 18.42 -22.04
CA THR A 278 15.34 17.15 -21.80
C THR A 278 16.54 17.39 -20.91
N LYS A 279 16.78 16.48 -19.96
CA LYS A 279 17.94 16.46 -19.07
C LYS A 279 18.60 15.10 -19.13
N GLU A 280 19.92 15.07 -19.37
CA GLU A 280 20.72 13.85 -19.33
C GLU A 280 21.20 13.59 -17.89
N HIS A 281 21.32 12.31 -17.54
CA HIS A 281 21.75 11.80 -16.25
C HIS A 281 22.93 10.84 -16.43
N THR A 282 23.75 10.71 -15.40
CA THR A 282 24.98 9.88 -15.46
C THR A 282 24.68 8.40 -15.34
N SER A 283 23.52 8.03 -14.73
CA SER A 283 23.13 6.62 -14.53
C SER A 283 21.62 6.45 -14.50
N ALA A 284 21.16 5.20 -14.72
CA ALA A 284 19.76 4.85 -14.59
C ALA A 284 19.26 5.07 -13.16
N CYS A 285 20.06 4.72 -12.16
CA CYS A 285 19.71 4.87 -10.74
C CYS A 285 19.56 6.36 -10.36
N GLU A 286 20.45 7.23 -10.81
CA GLU A 286 20.35 8.68 -10.60
C GLU A 286 19.09 9.25 -11.26
N LEU A 287 18.79 8.84 -12.50
CA LEU A 287 17.59 9.27 -13.20
C LEU A 287 16.33 8.85 -12.44
N LEU A 288 16.27 7.61 -11.95
CA LEU A 288 15.12 7.11 -11.19
C LEU A 288 14.95 7.84 -9.84
N ASP A 289 16.04 8.11 -9.11
CA ASP A 289 15.99 8.94 -7.91
C ASP A 289 15.44 10.34 -8.23
N TYR A 290 15.97 11.00 -9.26
CA TYR A 290 15.50 12.31 -9.69
C TYR A 290 14.03 12.32 -10.10
N PHE A 291 13.62 11.34 -10.94
CA PHE A 291 12.25 11.28 -11.48
C PHE A 291 11.20 11.00 -10.42
N TYR A 292 11.50 10.12 -9.47
CA TYR A 292 10.52 9.70 -8.46
C TYR A 292 10.59 10.49 -7.15
N ALA A 293 11.66 11.23 -6.87
CA ALA A 293 11.83 11.98 -5.62
C ALA A 293 10.63 12.87 -5.27
N GLN A 294 10.18 13.67 -6.22
CA GLN A 294 9.05 14.59 -6.02
C GLN A 294 7.73 13.85 -5.89
N ARG A 295 7.50 12.81 -6.71
CA ARG A 295 6.29 12.00 -6.70
C ARG A 295 6.13 11.23 -5.39
N ASP A 296 7.21 10.62 -4.92
CA ASP A 296 7.20 9.84 -3.68
C ASP A 296 6.99 10.73 -2.47
N ARG A 297 7.63 11.90 -2.42
CA ARG A 297 7.39 12.87 -1.33
C ARG A 297 5.91 13.23 -1.22
N THR A 298 5.28 13.55 -2.35
CA THR A 298 3.85 13.90 -2.39
C THR A 298 2.97 12.69 -2.01
N ALA A 299 3.28 11.50 -2.55
CA ALA A 299 2.53 10.28 -2.25
C ALA A 299 2.62 9.89 -0.76
N ARG A 300 3.81 9.98 -0.15
CA ARG A 300 4.02 9.71 1.28
C ARG A 300 3.28 10.71 2.17
N LEU A 301 3.31 12.00 1.83
CA LEU A 301 2.54 13.02 2.56
C LEU A 301 1.05 12.74 2.49
N LYS A 302 0.53 12.40 1.29
CA LYS A 302 -0.88 12.06 1.09
C LYS A 302 -1.28 10.79 1.86
N GLN A 303 -0.41 9.77 1.87
CA GLN A 303 -0.66 8.54 2.64
C GLN A 303 -0.70 8.83 4.14
N ARG A 304 0.29 9.54 4.68
CA ARG A 304 0.32 9.95 6.11
C ARG A 304 -0.93 10.76 6.49
N ALA A 305 -1.34 11.68 5.63
CA ALA A 305 -2.58 12.44 5.85
C ALA A 305 -3.81 11.52 5.88
N ASN A 306 -3.94 10.59 4.93
CA ASN A 306 -5.06 9.65 4.90
C ASN A 306 -5.08 8.70 6.12
N ASP A 307 -3.92 8.23 6.56
CA ASP A 307 -3.81 7.37 7.75
C ASP A 307 -4.21 8.14 9.03
N LEU A 308 -3.81 9.41 9.12
CA LEU A 308 -4.23 10.31 10.20
C LEU A 308 -5.75 10.57 10.16
N PHE A 309 -6.31 10.88 8.99
CA PHE A 309 -7.76 11.05 8.82
C PHE A 309 -8.53 9.80 9.24
N ARG A 310 -8.09 8.60 8.84
CA ARG A 310 -8.73 7.35 9.24
C ARG A 310 -8.68 7.15 10.76
N LEU A 311 -7.55 7.45 11.40
CA LEU A 311 -7.42 7.38 12.86
C LEU A 311 -8.41 8.33 13.55
N LEU A 312 -8.49 9.57 13.09
CA LEU A 312 -9.40 10.59 13.63
C LEU A 312 -10.86 10.19 13.45
N MET A 313 -11.25 9.72 12.25
CA MET A 313 -12.61 9.26 11.97
C MET A 313 -13.02 8.09 12.89
N ASN A 314 -12.18 7.07 13.03
CA ASN A 314 -12.44 5.92 13.90
C ASN A 314 -12.56 6.35 15.37
N THR A 315 -11.71 7.30 15.81
CA THR A 315 -11.74 7.80 17.19
C THR A 315 -13.02 8.60 17.43
N THR A 316 -13.40 9.49 16.52
CA THR A 316 -14.64 10.27 16.60
C THR A 316 -15.87 9.35 16.62
N GLU A 317 -15.94 8.35 15.76
CA GLU A 317 -17.04 7.38 15.72
C GLU A 317 -17.17 6.62 17.05
N ARG A 318 -16.05 6.17 17.62
CA ARG A 318 -16.03 5.50 18.93
C ARG A 318 -16.51 6.41 20.05
N ILE A 319 -16.08 7.67 20.07
CA ILE A 319 -16.52 8.66 21.06
C ILE A 319 -18.02 8.93 20.91
N THR A 320 -18.51 9.15 19.70
CA THR A 320 -19.93 9.40 19.43
C THR A 320 -20.81 8.24 19.87
N LYS A 321 -20.42 6.99 19.61
CA LYS A 321 -21.13 5.80 20.09
C LYS A 321 -21.13 5.73 21.61
N ARG A 322 -19.99 6.03 22.27
CA ARG A 322 -19.90 6.06 23.72
C ARG A 322 -20.87 7.08 24.32
N ILE A 323 -20.87 8.31 23.78
CA ILE A 323 -21.77 9.39 24.24
C ILE A 323 -23.25 9.00 24.04
N ALA A 324 -23.61 8.42 22.91
CA ALA A 324 -24.98 7.95 22.66
C ALA A 324 -25.44 6.91 23.69
N ASN A 325 -24.58 5.95 24.03
CA ASN A 325 -24.89 4.96 25.08
C ASN A 325 -25.02 5.63 26.45
N GLN A 326 -24.10 6.53 26.81
CA GLN A 326 -24.17 7.26 28.07
C GLN A 326 -25.42 8.14 28.19
N LYS A 327 -25.86 8.77 27.08
CA LYS A 327 -27.14 9.52 27.05
C LYS A 327 -28.36 8.62 27.25
N ASN A 328 -28.32 7.40 26.72
CA ASN A 328 -29.40 6.43 26.96
C ASN A 328 -29.42 5.96 28.43
N GLU A 329 -28.26 5.66 29.02
CA GLU A 329 -28.15 5.31 30.44
C GLU A 329 -28.58 6.48 31.32
N LEU A 330 -28.29 7.73 30.96
CA LEU A 330 -28.75 8.91 31.68
C LEU A 330 -30.30 9.01 31.71
N LYS A 331 -30.97 8.74 30.56
CA LYS A 331 -32.43 8.69 30.49
C LYS A 331 -33.00 7.61 31.36
N ASP A 332 -32.33 6.45 31.48
CA ASP A 332 -32.81 5.39 32.40
C ASP A 332 -32.66 5.81 33.86
N CYS A 333 -31.71 6.69 34.20
CA CYS A 333 -31.58 7.26 35.54
C CYS A 333 -32.74 8.22 35.89
N GLU A 334 -33.51 8.75 34.91
CA GLU A 334 -34.72 9.56 35.19
C GLU A 334 -35.79 8.79 35.96
N LYS A 335 -35.81 7.44 35.87
CA LYS A 335 -36.71 6.56 36.60
C LYS A 335 -36.37 6.43 38.10
N LYS A 336 -35.39 7.16 38.59
CA LYS A 336 -34.93 7.09 40.01
C LYS A 336 -36.03 7.46 41.02
N GLU A 337 -36.86 8.47 40.68
CA GLU A 337 -37.94 8.91 41.59
C GLU A 337 -39.01 7.81 41.77
N ASP A 338 -39.27 7.02 40.71
CA ASP A 338 -40.14 5.84 40.80
C ASP A 338 -39.56 4.75 41.75
N MET A 339 -38.24 4.59 41.75
CA MET A 339 -37.56 3.65 42.68
C MET A 339 -37.65 4.15 44.12
N LYS A 340 -37.48 5.46 44.34
CA LYS A 340 -37.64 6.06 45.65
C LYS A 340 -39.08 5.88 46.17
N LEU A 341 -40.07 6.23 45.32
CA LEU A 341 -41.48 6.05 45.63
C LEU A 341 -41.81 4.62 46.03
N LYS A 342 -41.33 3.62 45.25
CA LYS A 342 -41.52 2.19 45.59
C LYS A 342 -40.86 1.83 46.92
N GLY A 343 -39.69 2.35 47.22
CA GLY A 343 -39.03 2.19 48.52
C GLY A 343 -39.83 2.75 49.69
N ASP A 344 -40.37 3.97 49.50
CA ASP A 344 -41.19 4.67 50.52
C ASP A 344 -42.52 3.91 50.81
N LEU A 345 -43.22 3.50 49.71
CA LEU A 345 -44.48 2.73 49.84
C LEU A 345 -44.28 1.37 50.54
N LEU A 346 -43.17 0.67 50.21
CA LEU A 346 -42.81 -0.58 50.84
C LEU A 346 -42.47 -0.36 52.33
N SER A 347 -41.75 0.69 52.68
CA SER A 347 -41.37 1.01 54.05
C SER A 347 -42.56 1.36 54.91
N ALA A 348 -43.55 2.11 54.39
CA ALA A 348 -44.74 2.50 55.08
C ALA A 348 -45.71 1.31 55.34
N ASN A 349 -45.66 0.29 54.49
CA ASN A 349 -46.59 -0.86 54.53
C ASN A 349 -45.90 -2.18 54.92
N ILE A 350 -44.72 -2.15 55.55
CA ILE A 350 -43.96 -3.35 55.95
C ILE A 350 -44.83 -4.34 56.73
N TYR A 351 -45.76 -3.86 57.62
CA TYR A 351 -46.62 -4.66 58.47
C TYR A 351 -47.68 -5.48 57.70
N ARG A 352 -47.94 -5.13 56.40
CA ARG A 352 -48.88 -5.84 55.52
C ARG A 352 -48.25 -6.91 54.65
N LEU A 353 -46.92 -6.96 54.60
CA LEU A 353 -46.16 -7.79 53.69
C LEU A 353 -45.42 -8.91 54.39
N GLN A 354 -45.31 -10.07 53.73
CA GLN A 354 -44.60 -11.24 54.29
C GLN A 354 -43.43 -11.66 53.38
N LYS A 355 -42.47 -12.37 53.98
CA LYS A 355 -41.42 -12.99 53.26
C LYS A 355 -41.98 -14.07 52.34
N GLY A 356 -41.62 -14.00 51.00
CA GLY A 356 -42.14 -14.93 50.00
C GLY A 356 -43.11 -14.26 49.01
N ASP A 357 -43.59 -13.07 49.32
CA ASP A 357 -44.44 -12.30 48.40
C ASP A 357 -43.64 -11.94 47.15
N LYS A 358 -44.23 -12.12 45.95
CA LYS A 358 -43.66 -11.78 44.66
C LYS A 358 -44.08 -10.39 44.21
N LYS A 359 -45.22 -9.86 44.72
CA LYS A 359 -45.79 -8.57 44.34
C LYS A 359 -46.45 -7.94 45.53
N ALA A 360 -46.41 -6.61 45.59
CA ALA A 360 -47.20 -5.82 46.53
C ALA A 360 -48.07 -4.83 45.76
N VAL A 361 -49.37 -4.76 46.05
CA VAL A 361 -50.23 -3.71 45.48
C VAL A 361 -50.51 -2.74 46.62
N LEU A 362 -49.97 -1.53 46.50
CA LEU A 362 -49.99 -0.51 47.55
C LEU A 362 -50.55 0.81 47.02
N GLU A 363 -51.24 1.55 47.87
CA GLU A 363 -51.77 2.87 47.54
C GLU A 363 -50.67 3.93 47.55
N ASN A 364 -50.62 4.76 46.53
CA ASN A 364 -49.71 5.86 46.45
C ASN A 364 -50.27 7.06 47.23
N PHE A 365 -49.85 7.26 48.43
CA PHE A 365 -50.32 8.32 49.32
C PHE A 365 -49.61 9.69 48.97
N TYR A 366 -48.69 9.74 47.99
CA TYR A 366 -48.12 11.00 47.46
C TYR A 366 -48.99 11.62 46.38
N ASP A 367 -50.00 10.90 45.86
CA ASP A 367 -50.88 11.38 44.80
C ASP A 367 -52.28 11.57 45.40
N GLU A 368 -52.95 12.71 45.15
CA GLU A 368 -54.28 13.00 45.65
C GLU A 368 -55.34 11.98 45.25
N SER A 369 -55.15 11.31 44.13
CA SER A 369 -56.03 10.25 43.62
C SER A 369 -55.74 8.87 44.22
N CYS A 370 -54.73 8.72 45.08
CA CYS A 370 -54.32 7.49 45.76
C CYS A 370 -54.33 6.24 44.86
N PRO A 371 -53.72 6.26 43.67
CA PRO A 371 -53.72 5.14 42.73
C PRO A 371 -52.96 3.94 43.33
N GLN A 372 -53.48 2.72 43.02
CA GLN A 372 -52.82 1.50 43.43
C GLN A 372 -51.62 1.23 42.53
N ILE A 373 -50.42 1.05 43.08
CA ILE A 373 -49.18 0.71 42.39
C ILE A 373 -48.74 -0.72 42.66
N GLU A 374 -48.55 -1.50 41.64
CA GLU A 374 -47.98 -2.86 41.76
C GLU A 374 -46.44 -2.77 41.81
N ILE A 375 -45.87 -3.23 42.93
CA ILE A 375 -44.43 -3.25 43.16
C ILE A 375 -43.94 -4.69 43.13
N LYS A 376 -42.94 -4.99 42.29
CA LYS A 376 -42.29 -6.31 42.23
C LYS A 376 -41.39 -6.52 43.44
N LEU A 377 -41.52 -7.67 44.10
CA LEU A 377 -40.73 -8.06 45.26
C LEU A 377 -39.86 -9.27 44.93
N ASP A 378 -38.67 -9.32 45.53
CA ASP A 378 -37.83 -10.51 45.52
C ASP A 378 -38.29 -11.43 46.70
N SER A 379 -38.89 -12.56 46.39
CA SER A 379 -39.39 -13.50 47.32
C SER A 379 -38.36 -14.10 48.30
N ARG A 380 -37.08 -13.97 47.97
CA ARG A 380 -35.97 -14.42 48.85
C ARG A 380 -35.68 -13.43 49.98
N LEU A 381 -36.04 -12.18 49.79
CA LEU A 381 -35.78 -11.07 50.71
C LEU A 381 -36.95 -10.82 51.63
N THR A 382 -36.69 -10.26 52.80
CA THR A 382 -37.74 -9.75 53.67
C THR A 382 -38.32 -8.45 53.10
N PRO A 383 -39.54 -8.02 53.51
CA PRO A 383 -40.14 -6.75 53.09
C PRO A 383 -39.21 -5.55 53.34
N SER A 384 -38.53 -5.49 54.47
CA SER A 384 -37.55 -4.47 54.80
C SER A 384 -36.31 -4.51 53.84
N GLN A 385 -35.82 -5.71 53.52
CA GLN A 385 -34.71 -5.86 52.58
C GLN A 385 -35.11 -5.49 51.16
N ASN A 386 -36.34 -5.73 50.72
CA ASN A 386 -36.88 -5.29 49.45
C ASN A 386 -36.93 -3.74 49.40
N ALA A 387 -37.41 -3.07 50.43
CA ALA A 387 -37.38 -1.62 50.51
C ALA A 387 -35.95 -1.06 50.44
N GLN A 388 -35.00 -1.66 51.20
CA GLN A 388 -33.58 -1.29 51.15
C GLN A 388 -32.94 -1.49 49.75
N LYS A 389 -33.38 -2.54 49.00
CA LYS A 389 -32.94 -2.78 47.65
C LYS A 389 -33.33 -1.62 46.72
N TYR A 390 -34.60 -1.19 46.75
CA TYR A 390 -35.07 -0.04 45.98
C TYR A 390 -34.34 1.26 46.34
N TYR A 391 -34.08 1.53 47.62
CA TYR A 391 -33.26 2.68 48.02
C TYR A 391 -31.81 2.57 47.59
N SER A 392 -31.24 1.39 47.56
CA SER A 392 -29.89 1.17 47.05
C SER A 392 -29.82 1.46 45.54
N GLU A 393 -30.82 1.03 44.78
CA GLU A 393 -30.96 1.31 43.35
C GLU A 393 -31.14 2.82 43.07
N TYR A 394 -31.96 3.51 43.86
CA TYR A 394 -32.12 4.96 43.85
C TYR A 394 -30.81 5.68 44.04
N ARG A 395 -30.02 5.34 45.10
CA ARG A 395 -28.71 5.96 45.36
C ARG A 395 -27.71 5.68 44.28
N LYS A 396 -27.71 4.49 43.71
CA LYS A 396 -26.84 4.15 42.56
C LYS A 396 -27.16 5.01 41.33
N SER A 397 -28.46 5.15 41.01
CA SER A 397 -28.93 5.98 39.90
C SER A 397 -28.57 7.46 40.09
N LEU A 398 -28.65 7.99 41.28
CA LEU A 398 -28.30 9.38 41.60
C LEU A 398 -26.80 9.63 41.45
N THR A 399 -25.95 8.67 41.84
CA THR A 399 -24.51 8.75 41.67
C THR A 399 -24.13 8.58 40.18
N ALA A 400 -24.81 7.67 39.47
CA ALA A 400 -24.58 7.42 38.03
C ALA A 400 -24.96 8.65 37.19
N GLU A 401 -26.10 9.27 37.46
CA GLU A 401 -26.56 10.49 36.77
C GLU A 401 -25.50 11.59 36.82
N LYS A 402 -24.96 11.90 38.01
CA LYS A 402 -23.93 12.92 38.16
C LYS A 402 -22.67 12.59 37.38
N LYS A 403 -22.18 11.34 37.46
CA LYS A 403 -20.98 10.91 36.78
C LYS A 403 -21.18 10.86 35.26
N LEU A 404 -22.35 10.41 34.77
CA LEU A 404 -22.67 10.36 33.35
C LEU A 404 -22.74 11.76 32.74
N ALA A 405 -23.38 12.72 33.44
CA ALA A 405 -23.45 14.11 33.01
C ALA A 405 -22.03 14.73 32.82
N GLU A 406 -21.13 14.52 33.79
CA GLU A 406 -19.75 14.95 33.72
C GLU A 406 -19.02 14.28 32.53
N GLN A 407 -19.17 12.98 32.32
CA GLN A 407 -18.52 12.23 31.26
C GLN A 407 -19.05 12.61 29.87
N ILE A 408 -20.33 12.88 29.72
CA ILE A 408 -20.94 13.33 28.48
C ILE A 408 -20.39 14.72 28.11
N ALA A 409 -20.33 15.66 29.05
CA ALA A 409 -19.78 16.99 28.81
C ALA A 409 -18.32 16.95 28.34
N LEU A 410 -17.47 16.17 29.01
CA LEU A 410 -16.09 15.97 28.60
C LEU A 410 -15.99 15.29 27.23
N GLY A 411 -16.84 14.28 26.97
CA GLY A 411 -16.83 13.57 25.69
C GLY A 411 -17.32 14.40 24.51
N GLU A 412 -18.19 15.39 24.73
CA GLU A 412 -18.67 16.31 23.68
C GLU A 412 -17.62 17.36 23.28
N GLU A 413 -16.71 17.72 24.18
CA GLU A 413 -15.60 18.63 23.86
C GLU A 413 -14.48 17.96 23.03
N GLU A 414 -14.23 16.66 23.21
CA GLU A 414 -13.20 15.93 22.49
C GLU A 414 -13.37 15.96 20.96
N PRO A 415 -14.56 15.63 20.35
CA PRO A 415 -14.74 15.66 18.90
C PRO A 415 -14.58 17.05 18.27
N VAL A 416 -14.97 18.10 18.96
CA VAL A 416 -14.83 19.48 18.50
C VAL A 416 -13.36 19.84 18.33
N SER A 417 -12.50 19.43 19.24
CA SER A 417 -11.06 19.62 19.15
C SER A 417 -10.45 18.91 17.93
N TYR A 418 -10.90 17.68 17.60
CA TYR A 418 -10.41 16.91 16.44
C TYR A 418 -10.92 17.47 15.10
N THR A 419 -12.15 17.98 15.03
CA THR A 419 -12.70 18.58 13.80
C THR A 419 -12.00 19.90 13.46
N HIS A 420 -11.59 20.69 14.41
CA HIS A 420 -10.78 21.89 14.18
C HIS A 420 -9.39 21.60 13.62
N LEU A 421 -8.78 20.46 13.97
CA LEU A 421 -7.49 20.02 13.42
C LEU A 421 -7.59 19.50 11.98
N THR A 422 -8.78 19.12 11.52
CA THR A 422 -8.98 18.45 10.21
C THR A 422 -9.55 19.35 9.12
N LEU A 423 -10.04 20.54 9.45
CA LEU A 423 -10.46 21.50 8.42
C LEU A 423 -9.20 22.11 7.78
N PRO A 424 -8.91 21.82 6.49
CA PRO A 424 -7.93 22.61 5.78
C PRO A 424 -8.50 24.04 5.71
N THR A 425 -7.78 24.98 6.26
CA THR A 425 -7.98 26.38 5.93
C THR A 425 -7.74 26.53 4.44
N ASN A 426 -8.79 26.42 3.64
CA ASN A 426 -8.77 26.86 2.26
C ASN A 426 -8.49 28.38 2.28
N ARG A 427 -7.22 28.71 2.06
CA ARG A 427 -6.77 30.00 1.54
C ARG A 427 -5.73 29.76 0.47
#